data_8fed685ee13835b6a1bf331ce8085799
#
_entry.id   8fed685ee13835b6a1bf331ce8085799
#
_cell.length_a   1.000
_cell.length_b   1.000
_cell.length_c   1.000
_cell.angle_alpha   90.00
_cell.angle_beta   90.00
_cell.angle_gamma   90.00
#
_symmetry.space_group_name_H-M   'P 1'
#
loop_
_entity.id
_entity.type
_entity.pdbx_description
1 polymer ?
#
loop_
_entity_poly.entity_id
_entity_poly.type
_entity_poly.pdbx_seq_one_letter_code
_entity_poly.pdbx_strand_id
1 'polypeptide(L)'
;MAQDLCKTGIIGGGPAGCCCAYYGLKRGLDITIIDYGQPMRTILPTGGGRCNLAHAEFDFKELARNYPRGEKFLYSVFSKFSTGDTLSFFDELGIETYTQENGRIFPVSNNSKEVQD
;
A
#
# COMPACT_ATOMS: atom_id res chain seq x y z
N MET A 1 12.72 -21.35 27.34
CA MET A 1 11.61 -21.89 26.55
C MET A 1 11.54 -21.11 25.23
N ALA A 2 11.61 -21.80 24.11
CA ALA A 2 11.34 -21.16 22.85
C ALA A 2 9.89 -20.66 22.90
N GLN A 3 9.69 -19.33 22.76
CA GLN A 3 8.37 -18.83 22.44
C GLN A 3 8.01 -19.44 21.09
N ASP A 4 6.91 -20.18 21.02
CA ASP A 4 6.30 -20.54 19.74
C ASP A 4 5.90 -19.24 19.04
N LEU A 5 6.82 -18.69 18.28
CA LEU A 5 6.53 -17.55 17.39
C LEU A 5 5.45 -18.02 16.44
N CYS A 6 4.31 -17.38 16.49
CA CYS A 6 3.22 -17.66 15.57
C CYS A 6 3.70 -17.39 14.14
N LYS A 7 3.97 -18.46 13.40
CA LYS A 7 4.38 -18.37 12.01
C LYS A 7 3.18 -17.99 11.16
N THR A 8 3.31 -16.91 10.41
CA THR A 8 2.25 -16.41 9.54
C THR A 8 2.70 -16.46 8.08
N GLY A 9 1.97 -17.17 7.27
CA GLY A 9 2.17 -17.21 5.82
C GLY A 9 1.27 -16.19 5.11
N ILE A 10 1.83 -15.44 4.18
CA ILE A 10 1.09 -14.52 3.30
C ILE A 10 1.21 -15.03 1.87
N ILE A 11 0.10 -15.33 1.25
CA ILE A 11 0.05 -15.75 -0.15
C ILE A 11 -0.12 -14.52 -1.03
N GLY A 12 0.89 -14.25 -1.85
CA GLY A 12 0.95 -13.10 -2.74
C GLY A 12 1.80 -11.95 -2.21
N GLY A 13 2.86 -11.61 -2.94
CA GLY A 13 3.80 -10.53 -2.64
C GLY A 13 3.49 -9.24 -3.38
N GLY A 14 2.23 -8.95 -3.67
CA GLY A 14 1.79 -7.66 -4.18
C GLY A 14 1.66 -6.59 -3.08
N PRO A 15 1.14 -5.40 -3.41
CA PRO A 15 1.01 -4.30 -2.44
C PRO A 15 0.27 -4.70 -1.16
N ALA A 16 -0.83 -5.42 -1.27
CA ALA A 16 -1.61 -5.87 -0.10
C ALA A 16 -0.80 -6.82 0.79
N GLY A 17 -0.16 -7.83 0.21
CA GLY A 17 0.65 -8.80 0.95
C GLY A 17 1.87 -8.16 1.60
N CYS A 18 2.55 -7.26 0.90
CA CYS A 18 3.71 -6.55 1.43
C CYS A 18 3.33 -5.60 2.56
N CYS A 19 2.24 -4.85 2.45
CA CYS A 19 1.73 -4.02 3.54
C CYS A 19 1.33 -4.86 4.75
N CYS A 20 0.66 -5.99 4.53
CA CYS A 20 0.31 -6.92 5.61
C CYS A 20 1.56 -7.43 6.32
N ALA A 21 2.60 -7.82 5.58
CA ALA A 21 3.88 -8.25 6.14
C ALA A 21 4.56 -7.16 6.96
N TYR A 22 4.60 -5.94 6.43
CA TYR A 22 5.19 -4.79 7.12
C TYR A 22 4.57 -4.57 8.51
N TYR A 23 3.25 -4.50 8.57
CA TYR A 23 2.55 -4.31 9.85
C TYR A 23 2.61 -5.53 10.77
N GLY A 24 2.63 -6.74 10.21
CA GLY A 24 2.84 -7.96 10.97
C GLY A 24 4.22 -8.00 11.63
N LEU A 25 5.27 -7.66 10.88
CA LEU A 25 6.63 -7.56 11.40
C LEU A 25 6.76 -6.50 12.50
N LYS A 26 6.12 -5.34 12.34
CA LYS A 26 6.08 -4.31 13.40
C LYS A 26 5.43 -4.82 14.70
N ARG A 27 4.58 -5.83 14.61
CA ARG A 27 3.96 -6.48 15.79
C ARG A 27 4.72 -7.69 16.30
N GLY A 28 5.91 -7.95 15.76
CA GLY A 28 6.76 -9.05 16.17
C GLY A 28 6.35 -10.43 15.66
N LEU A 29 5.52 -10.49 14.61
CA LEU A 29 5.16 -11.76 13.98
C LEU A 29 6.29 -12.29 13.11
N ASP A 30 6.42 -13.62 13.05
CA ASP A 30 7.30 -14.30 12.10
C ASP A 30 6.54 -14.45 10.78
N ILE A 31 6.92 -13.68 9.75
CA ILE A 31 6.20 -13.57 8.49
C ILE A 31 6.99 -14.22 7.36
N THR A 32 6.29 -15.03 6.57
CA THR A 32 6.78 -15.56 5.29
C THR A 32 5.82 -15.17 4.17
N ILE A 33 6.34 -14.49 3.15
CA ILE A 33 5.58 -14.20 1.92
C ILE A 33 5.86 -15.31 0.90
N ILE A 34 4.81 -15.84 0.31
CA ILE A 34 4.88 -16.87 -0.74
C ILE A 34 4.33 -16.28 -2.03
N ASP A 35 5.18 -16.17 -3.05
CA ASP A 35 4.82 -15.69 -4.38
C ASP A 35 5.53 -16.56 -5.43
N TYR A 36 5.00 -16.60 -6.65
CA TYR A 36 5.62 -17.31 -7.77
C TYR A 36 6.59 -16.43 -8.58
N GLY A 37 6.75 -15.18 -8.23
CA GLY A 37 7.62 -14.21 -8.90
C GLY A 37 8.20 -13.21 -7.92
N GLN A 38 8.83 -12.17 -8.47
CA GLN A 38 9.37 -11.11 -7.62
C GLN A 38 8.26 -10.32 -6.92
N PRO A 39 8.42 -10.01 -5.63
CA PRO A 39 7.46 -9.19 -4.91
C PRO A 39 7.26 -7.82 -5.60
N MET A 40 6.05 -7.29 -5.49
CA MET A 40 5.68 -5.96 -5.99
C MET A 40 5.80 -5.76 -7.52
N ARG A 41 6.09 -6.81 -8.30
CA ARG A 41 6.27 -6.67 -9.76
C ARG A 41 5.04 -6.11 -10.49
N THR A 42 3.86 -6.30 -9.93
CA THR A 42 2.60 -5.85 -10.55
C THR A 42 2.44 -4.35 -10.57
N ILE A 43 3.16 -3.61 -9.72
CA ILE A 43 3.11 -2.14 -9.73
C ILE A 43 3.97 -1.52 -10.82
N LEU A 44 4.95 -2.25 -11.36
CA LEU A 44 5.92 -1.71 -12.31
C LEU A 44 5.30 -1.03 -13.53
N PRO A 45 4.27 -1.60 -14.20
CA PRO A 45 3.63 -0.94 -15.34
C PRO A 45 2.58 0.11 -14.95
N THR A 46 2.20 0.18 -13.68
CA THR A 46 1.12 1.08 -13.27
C THR A 46 1.49 2.55 -13.38
N GLY A 47 0.50 3.40 -13.61
CA GLY A 47 0.71 4.84 -13.78
C GLY A 47 1.69 5.18 -14.90
N GLY A 48 1.78 4.35 -15.95
CA GLY A 48 2.75 4.52 -17.03
C GLY A 48 4.20 4.30 -16.58
N GLY A 49 4.43 3.37 -15.65
CA GLY A 49 5.76 3.06 -15.08
C GLY A 49 6.17 3.96 -13.92
N ARG A 50 5.26 4.82 -13.44
CA ARG A 50 5.53 5.76 -12.34
C ARG A 50 4.96 5.31 -11.00
N CYS A 51 4.07 4.32 -10.99
CA CYS A 51 3.28 3.87 -9.83
C CYS A 51 2.36 4.95 -9.26
N ASN A 52 1.10 4.99 -9.67
CA ASN A 52 0.10 5.86 -9.03
C ASN A 52 -0.22 5.35 -7.63
N LEU A 53 0.26 6.04 -6.60
CA LEU A 53 0.18 5.61 -5.21
C LEU A 53 -1.18 5.87 -4.58
N ALA A 54 -1.79 7.00 -4.91
CA ALA A 54 -3.04 7.44 -4.30
C ALA A 54 -3.73 8.51 -5.16
N HIS A 55 -4.89 8.94 -4.70
CA HIS A 55 -5.62 10.10 -5.20
C HIS A 55 -5.79 11.12 -4.08
N ALA A 56 -5.65 12.41 -4.40
CA ALA A 56 -5.71 13.50 -3.44
C ALA A 56 -7.15 13.80 -2.97
N GLU A 57 -7.80 12.79 -2.43
CA GLU A 57 -9.06 12.90 -1.72
C GLU A 57 -8.82 12.48 -0.27
N PHE A 58 -8.87 13.45 0.64
CA PHE A 58 -8.52 13.25 2.05
C PHE A 58 -9.74 13.00 2.95
N ASP A 59 -10.94 13.24 2.46
CA ASP A 59 -12.17 12.81 3.13
C ASP A 59 -12.45 11.34 2.77
N PHE A 60 -12.45 10.47 3.78
CA PHE A 60 -12.58 9.03 3.53
C PHE A 60 -13.96 8.62 2.98
N LYS A 61 -15.01 9.39 3.26
CA LYS A 61 -16.35 9.14 2.71
C LYS A 61 -16.41 9.55 1.24
N GLU A 62 -15.84 10.70 0.90
CA GLU A 62 -15.74 11.12 -0.50
C GLU A 62 -14.86 10.16 -1.31
N LEU A 63 -13.75 9.68 -0.72
CA LEU A 63 -12.91 8.64 -1.33
C LEU A 63 -13.71 7.36 -1.60
N ALA A 64 -14.49 6.89 -0.64
CA ALA A 64 -15.30 5.68 -0.77
C ALA A 64 -16.38 5.78 -1.85
N ARG A 65 -16.90 6.98 -2.13
CA ARG A 65 -17.88 7.21 -3.20
C ARG A 65 -17.40 6.86 -4.60
N ASN A 66 -16.09 6.80 -4.80
CA ASN A 66 -15.49 6.36 -6.08
C ASN A 66 -15.59 4.84 -6.28
N TYR A 67 -16.10 4.11 -5.31
CA TYR A 67 -16.26 2.66 -5.37
C TYR A 67 -17.74 2.31 -5.54
N PRO A 68 -18.22 2.01 -6.78
CA PRO A 68 -19.65 1.74 -7.04
C PRO A 68 -20.20 0.56 -6.27
N ARG A 69 -19.31 -0.34 -5.87
CA ARG A 69 -19.65 -1.49 -5.03
C ARG A 69 -18.78 -1.44 -3.77
N GLY A 70 -19.42 -1.56 -2.62
CA GLY A 70 -18.72 -1.62 -1.35
C GLY A 70 -18.39 -0.27 -0.71
N GLU A 71 -18.97 0.83 -1.15
CA GLU A 71 -18.78 2.16 -0.55
C GLU A 71 -18.90 2.13 0.98
N LYS A 72 -20.01 1.61 1.48
CA LYS A 72 -20.27 1.53 2.94
C LYS A 72 -19.31 0.58 3.66
N PHE A 73 -18.90 -0.51 3.01
CA PHE A 73 -17.90 -1.43 3.53
C PHE A 73 -16.55 -0.73 3.73
N LEU A 74 -16.17 0.12 2.78
CA LEU A 74 -14.91 0.84 2.80
C LEU A 74 -14.85 1.95 3.85
N TYR A 75 -15.98 2.43 4.38
CA TYR A 75 -15.97 3.43 5.45
C TYR A 75 -15.15 2.96 6.67
N SER A 76 -15.31 1.72 7.07
CA SER A 76 -14.55 1.16 8.19
C SER A 76 -13.04 1.08 7.89
N VAL A 77 -12.68 0.67 6.68
CA VAL A 77 -11.28 0.56 6.27
C VAL A 77 -10.64 1.93 6.13
N PHE A 78 -11.25 2.83 5.37
CA PHE A 78 -10.71 4.16 5.10
C PHE A 78 -10.72 5.09 6.31
N SER A 79 -11.59 4.86 7.30
CA SER A 79 -11.51 5.59 8.57
C SER A 79 -10.24 5.28 9.36
N LYS A 80 -9.59 4.16 9.08
CA LYS A 80 -8.36 3.70 9.75
C LYS A 80 -7.11 3.89 8.90
N PHE A 81 -7.25 3.79 7.60
CA PHE A 81 -6.14 3.94 6.65
C PHE A 81 -6.68 4.48 5.32
N SER A 82 -6.41 5.72 5.03
CA SER A 82 -6.87 6.43 3.83
C SER A 82 -5.71 7.12 3.10
N THR A 83 -6.00 8.12 2.29
CA THR A 83 -5.00 8.83 1.49
C THR A 83 -3.89 9.43 2.34
N GLY A 84 -4.23 10.15 3.41
CA GLY A 84 -3.24 10.77 4.30
C GLY A 84 -2.31 9.74 4.94
N ASP A 85 -2.86 8.62 5.40
CA ASP A 85 -2.08 7.53 6.00
C ASP A 85 -1.17 6.87 4.95
N THR A 86 -1.63 6.72 3.72
CA THR A 86 -0.82 6.22 2.60
C THR A 86 0.39 7.11 2.34
N LEU A 87 0.19 8.43 2.30
CA LEU A 87 1.30 9.37 2.09
C LEU A 87 2.30 9.32 3.24
N SER A 88 1.82 9.28 4.49
CA SER A 88 2.68 9.14 5.66
C SER A 88 3.48 7.84 5.63
N PHE A 89 2.87 6.75 5.21
CA PHE A 89 3.54 5.46 5.06
C PHE A 89 4.72 5.54 4.08
N PHE A 90 4.52 6.16 2.91
CA PHE A 90 5.60 6.31 1.93
C PHE A 90 6.67 7.31 2.39
N ASP A 91 6.29 8.39 3.07
CA ASP A 91 7.22 9.33 3.66
C ASP A 91 8.14 8.67 4.70
N GLU A 92 7.57 7.82 5.58
CA GLU A 92 8.36 7.02 6.53
C GLU A 92 9.35 6.08 5.85
N LEU A 93 9.04 5.59 4.64
CA LEU A 93 9.94 4.76 3.83
C LEU A 93 10.95 5.60 3.03
N GLY A 94 10.93 6.92 3.12
CA GLY A 94 11.82 7.82 2.40
C GLY A 94 11.43 8.08 0.95
N ILE A 95 10.17 7.80 0.58
CA ILE A 95 9.65 8.07 -0.76
C ILE A 95 8.86 9.38 -0.76
N GLU A 96 9.45 10.42 -1.33
CA GLU A 96 8.75 11.68 -1.54
C GLU A 96 7.69 11.54 -2.64
N THR A 97 6.55 12.20 -2.45
CA THR A 97 5.43 12.16 -3.39
C THR A 97 5.03 13.55 -3.85
N TYR A 98 4.39 13.61 -5.01
CA TYR A 98 3.76 14.83 -5.52
C TYR A 98 2.37 14.54 -6.08
N THR A 99 1.52 15.57 -6.10
CA THR A 99 0.17 15.50 -6.63
C THR A 99 0.09 16.20 -7.98
N GLN A 100 -0.43 15.53 -9.00
CA GLN A 100 -0.74 16.14 -10.29
C GLN A 100 -2.04 16.94 -10.23
N GLU A 101 -2.25 17.82 -11.19
CA GLU A 101 -3.47 18.64 -11.31
C GLU A 101 -4.77 17.81 -11.30
N ASN A 102 -4.71 16.59 -11.83
CA ASN A 102 -5.85 15.66 -11.84
C ASN A 102 -6.05 14.89 -10.52
N GLY A 103 -5.32 15.22 -9.49
CA GLY A 103 -5.39 14.60 -8.17
C GLY A 103 -4.63 13.29 -8.01
N ARG A 104 -4.00 12.76 -9.05
CA ARG A 104 -3.16 11.57 -8.95
C ARG A 104 -1.86 11.87 -8.21
N ILE A 105 -1.44 10.94 -7.36
CA ILE A 105 -0.23 11.07 -6.54
C ILE A 105 0.79 10.03 -6.98
N PHE A 106 1.99 10.51 -7.26
CA PHE A 106 3.12 9.70 -7.73
C PHE A 106 4.36 9.94 -6.87
N PRO A 107 5.32 9.01 -6.86
CA PRO A 107 6.65 9.30 -6.32
C PRO A 107 7.33 10.39 -7.15
N VAL A 108 8.09 11.26 -6.50
CA VAL A 108 8.83 12.35 -7.16
C VAL A 108 9.81 11.81 -8.21
N SER A 109 10.37 10.63 -7.99
CA SER A 109 11.24 9.94 -8.96
C SER A 109 10.55 9.57 -10.27
N ASN A 110 9.21 9.52 -10.30
CA ASN A 110 8.41 9.00 -11.42
C ASN A 110 8.85 7.59 -11.88
N ASN A 111 9.33 6.78 -10.95
CA ASN A 111 9.85 5.45 -11.22
C ASN A 111 9.25 4.42 -10.25
N SER A 112 8.42 3.54 -10.80
CA SER A 112 7.79 2.46 -10.02
C SER A 112 8.79 1.49 -9.38
N LYS A 113 10.00 1.41 -9.91
CA LYS A 113 11.06 0.57 -9.34
C LYS A 113 11.46 1.02 -7.93
N GLU A 114 11.49 2.33 -7.68
CA GLU A 114 11.73 2.87 -6.33
C GLU A 114 10.70 2.37 -5.32
N VAL A 115 9.44 2.30 -5.74
CA VAL A 115 8.35 1.81 -4.88
C VAL A 115 8.43 0.29 -4.68
N GLN A 116 8.92 -0.44 -5.69
CA GLN A 116 9.13 -1.89 -5.59
C GLN A 116 10.23 -2.24 -4.58
N ASP A 117 11.33 -1.52 -4.63
CA ASP A 117 12.55 -1.77 -3.83
C ASP A 117 12.37 -1.41 -2.37
#